data_9d6d035ba4028eaa9ec6503f8dead4d4
#
_entry.id   9d6d035ba4028eaa9ec6503f8dead4d4
#
_cell.length_a   1.000
_cell.length_b   1.000
_cell.length_c   1.000
_cell.angle_alpha   90.00
_cell.angle_beta   90.00
_cell.angle_gamma   90.00
#
_symmetry.space_group_name_H-M   'P 1'
#
loop_
_entity.id
_entity.type
_entity.pdbx_description
1 polymer ?
#
loop_
_entity_poly.entity_id
_entity_poly.type
_entity_poly.pdbx_seq_one_letter_code
_entity_poly.pdbx_strand_id
1 'polypeptide(L)'
;YSKNNKSELAKKYFLKAKEKSPKTVLDNYLIDSLYSWSDLKGKNIEEAMSNLQKLDERFSSLKKIQKAFLYSFFGHSNAERFFNELTSEQKTDFSRYNYFYAKYLHSLGKVQEAKKILNSSLKKYPRNLLLNQYKLDLENSENNFSFDFKKETHVIAEILYIVANAFSSQSIYSASNFYLNLSKYLNKDFHAFDTLMAENFYNIDDLVNSKKIYKSLEEYGSAFKWFSNKQISRILIKEEKEKQAIKLLKETYDRLPLKGVYETFDYAEFLKNNEEFEDSIKYYTNILNQIEKDHPLYPEVTDGRGVSYERIGQWDK
;
A
#
# COMPACT_ATOMS: atom_id res chain seq x y z
N TYR A 1 6.66 -15.78 -19.49
CA TYR A 1 8.05 -15.89 -19.96
C TYR A 1 9.04 -15.25 -18.99
N SER A 2 8.83 -14.02 -18.55
CA SER A 2 9.70 -13.33 -17.57
C SER A 2 9.89 -14.16 -16.30
N LYS A 3 8.83 -14.73 -15.73
CA LYS A 3 8.88 -15.58 -14.53
C LYS A 3 9.74 -16.85 -14.71
N ASN A 4 9.86 -17.35 -15.93
CA ASN A 4 10.55 -18.59 -16.26
C ASN A 4 11.95 -18.33 -16.84
N ASN A 5 12.55 -17.16 -16.62
CA ASN A 5 13.85 -16.75 -17.14
C ASN A 5 13.99 -16.81 -18.69
N LYS A 6 12.86 -16.68 -19.39
CA LYS A 6 12.82 -16.64 -20.87
C LYS A 6 12.74 -15.20 -21.37
N SER A 7 13.70 -14.35 -20.95
CA SER A 7 13.71 -12.90 -21.22
C SER A 7 13.65 -12.59 -22.72
N GLU A 8 14.40 -13.29 -23.58
CA GLU A 8 14.37 -13.08 -25.03
C GLU A 8 12.98 -13.32 -25.64
N LEU A 9 12.28 -14.33 -25.13
CA LEU A 9 10.93 -14.60 -25.60
C LEU A 9 9.93 -13.55 -25.08
N ALA A 10 10.11 -13.09 -23.85
CA ALA A 10 9.32 -11.98 -23.29
C ALA A 10 9.50 -10.70 -24.11
N LYS A 11 10.74 -10.31 -24.42
CA LYS A 11 11.06 -9.16 -25.29
C LYS A 11 10.36 -9.25 -26.64
N LYS A 12 10.46 -10.41 -27.30
CA LYS A 12 9.81 -10.64 -28.60
C LYS A 12 8.30 -10.40 -28.54
N TYR A 13 7.64 -10.85 -27.47
CA TYR A 13 6.19 -10.65 -27.32
C TYR A 13 5.84 -9.20 -26.96
N PHE A 14 6.64 -8.50 -26.18
CA PHE A 14 6.44 -7.07 -25.92
C PHE A 14 6.57 -6.23 -27.18
N LEU A 15 7.57 -6.51 -28.04
CA LEU A 15 7.69 -5.84 -29.34
C LEU A 15 6.48 -6.10 -30.24
N LYS A 16 5.99 -7.35 -30.31
CA LYS A 16 4.78 -7.68 -31.06
C LYS A 16 3.53 -6.98 -30.49
N ALA A 17 3.43 -6.85 -29.16
CA ALA A 17 2.37 -6.11 -28.52
C ALA A 17 2.43 -4.63 -28.90
N LYS A 18 3.60 -4.03 -28.92
CA LYS A 18 3.82 -2.63 -29.34
C LYS A 18 3.39 -2.37 -30.80
N GLU A 19 3.60 -3.33 -31.69
CA GLU A 19 3.17 -3.24 -33.08
C GLU A 19 1.64 -3.27 -33.24
N LYS A 20 0.96 -4.04 -32.37
CA LYS A 20 -0.48 -4.33 -32.46
C LYS A 20 -1.34 -3.50 -31.49
N SER A 21 -0.73 -2.84 -30.53
CA SER A 21 -1.45 -2.07 -29.52
C SER A 21 -2.15 -0.84 -30.14
N PRO A 22 -3.31 -0.44 -29.62
CA PRO A 22 -4.05 0.76 -30.05
C PRO A 22 -3.33 2.08 -29.76
N LYS A 23 -2.05 2.09 -29.47
CA LYS A 23 -1.17 3.26 -29.31
C LYS A 23 -1.68 4.30 -28.29
N THR A 24 -2.39 3.87 -27.25
CA THR A 24 -2.67 4.76 -26.13
C THR A 24 -1.37 5.11 -25.42
N VAL A 25 -1.34 6.25 -24.76
CA VAL A 25 -0.16 6.71 -24.03
C VAL A 25 0.22 5.73 -22.90
N LEU A 26 -0.79 5.18 -22.23
CA LEU A 26 -0.61 4.21 -21.15
C LEU A 26 -0.08 2.87 -21.66
N ASP A 27 -0.60 2.38 -22.80
CA ASP A 27 -0.13 1.12 -23.40
C ASP A 27 1.34 1.22 -23.80
N ASN A 28 1.74 2.34 -24.41
CA ASN A 28 3.13 2.58 -24.79
C ASN A 28 4.05 2.62 -23.57
N TYR A 29 3.66 3.35 -22.50
CA TYR A 29 4.39 3.38 -21.25
C TYR A 29 4.56 1.98 -20.66
N LEU A 30 3.46 1.22 -20.57
CA LEU A 30 3.49 -0.12 -20.01
C LEU A 30 4.40 -1.06 -20.82
N ILE A 31 4.21 -1.12 -22.13
CA ILE A 31 4.99 -2.00 -23.00
C ILE A 31 6.47 -1.64 -22.97
N ASP A 32 6.81 -0.35 -23.06
CA ASP A 32 8.19 0.11 -23.03
C ASP A 32 8.87 -0.13 -21.67
N SER A 33 8.10 0.03 -20.56
CA SER A 33 8.59 -0.33 -19.23
C SER A 33 8.84 -1.83 -19.09
N LEU A 34 7.89 -2.68 -19.50
CA LEU A 34 8.01 -4.13 -19.43
C LEU A 34 9.17 -4.63 -20.32
N TYR A 35 9.32 -4.06 -21.51
CA TYR A 35 10.46 -4.35 -22.39
C TYR A 35 11.78 -4.00 -21.72
N SER A 36 11.90 -2.78 -21.17
CA SER A 36 13.13 -2.30 -20.52
C SER A 36 13.57 -3.22 -19.39
N TRP A 37 12.64 -3.66 -18.53
CA TRP A 37 12.93 -4.57 -17.42
C TRP A 37 13.19 -6.02 -17.87
N SER A 38 12.65 -6.45 -19.00
CA SER A 38 12.95 -7.78 -19.57
C SER A 38 14.29 -7.83 -20.32
N ASP A 39 14.91 -6.69 -20.58
CA ASP A 39 16.12 -6.53 -21.38
C ASP A 39 17.36 -6.17 -20.53
N LEU A 40 17.42 -6.66 -19.29
CA LEU A 40 18.54 -6.35 -18.39
C LEU A 40 19.68 -7.36 -18.43
N LYS A 41 19.44 -8.56 -18.94
CA LYS A 41 20.44 -9.64 -18.94
C LYS A 41 21.67 -9.23 -19.77
N GLY A 42 22.83 -9.25 -19.11
CA GLY A 42 24.11 -8.91 -19.73
C GLY A 42 24.39 -7.43 -19.94
N LYS A 43 23.45 -6.54 -19.48
CA LYS A 43 23.61 -5.09 -19.55
C LYS A 43 24.26 -4.52 -18.31
N ASN A 44 24.94 -3.38 -18.49
CA ASN A 44 25.33 -2.50 -17.41
C ASN A 44 24.20 -1.47 -17.11
N ILE A 45 24.40 -0.64 -16.08
CA ILE A 45 23.39 0.31 -15.64
C ILE A 45 23.15 1.43 -16.66
N GLU A 46 24.17 1.86 -17.40
CA GLU A 46 24.09 2.92 -18.41
C GLU A 46 23.21 2.47 -19.58
N GLU A 47 23.43 1.25 -20.07
CA GLU A 47 22.62 0.66 -21.14
C GLU A 47 21.17 0.45 -20.72
N ALA A 48 20.94 -0.04 -19.49
CA ALA A 48 19.61 -0.22 -18.95
C ALA A 48 18.90 1.14 -18.77
N MET A 49 19.63 2.17 -18.29
CA MET A 49 19.12 3.51 -18.13
C MET A 49 18.71 4.15 -19.46
N SER A 50 19.44 3.88 -20.54
CA SER A 50 19.12 4.41 -21.88
C SER A 50 17.73 3.99 -22.36
N ASN A 51 17.28 2.80 -21.98
CA ASN A 51 15.92 2.34 -22.29
C ASN A 51 14.86 3.07 -21.47
N LEU A 52 15.10 3.33 -20.18
CA LEU A 52 14.18 4.11 -19.35
C LEU A 52 14.06 5.56 -19.80
N GLN A 53 15.13 6.15 -20.34
CA GLN A 53 15.10 7.53 -20.86
C GLN A 53 14.16 7.68 -22.07
N LYS A 54 13.95 6.61 -22.84
CA LYS A 54 13.02 6.60 -23.99
C LYS A 54 11.55 6.64 -23.61
N LEU A 55 11.21 6.39 -22.33
CA LEU A 55 9.84 6.48 -21.86
C LEU A 55 9.32 7.91 -22.02
N ASP A 56 8.05 8.06 -22.37
CA ASP A 56 7.40 9.34 -22.59
C ASP A 56 7.51 10.25 -21.34
N GLU A 57 7.84 11.54 -21.56
CA GLU A 57 8.05 12.52 -20.48
C GLU A 57 6.77 12.82 -19.68
N ARG A 58 5.58 12.53 -20.22
CA ARG A 58 4.32 12.59 -19.48
C ARG A 58 4.32 11.65 -18.25
N PHE A 59 5.16 10.62 -18.26
CA PHE A 59 5.37 9.71 -17.15
C PHE A 59 6.63 9.99 -16.33
N SER A 60 7.10 11.23 -16.30
CA SER A 60 8.33 11.63 -15.59
C SER A 60 8.33 11.20 -14.11
N SER A 61 7.20 11.28 -13.40
CA SER A 61 7.06 10.80 -12.04
C SER A 61 7.25 9.29 -11.93
N LEU A 62 6.71 8.52 -12.88
CA LEU A 62 6.87 7.06 -12.90
C LEU A 62 8.29 6.65 -13.35
N LYS A 63 8.96 7.46 -14.18
CA LYS A 63 10.39 7.26 -14.49
C LYS A 63 11.26 7.36 -13.25
N LYS A 64 10.96 8.30 -12.32
CA LYS A 64 11.69 8.43 -11.05
C LYS A 64 11.64 7.13 -10.24
N ILE A 65 10.45 6.50 -10.17
CA ILE A 65 10.27 5.21 -9.49
C ILE A 65 11.15 4.13 -10.13
N GLN A 66 11.02 3.96 -11.44
CA GLN A 66 11.78 2.94 -12.17
C GLN A 66 13.30 3.19 -12.08
N LYS A 67 13.74 4.46 -12.04
CA LYS A 67 15.14 4.82 -11.85
C LYS A 67 15.66 4.38 -10.49
N ALA A 68 14.93 4.66 -9.39
CA ALA A 68 15.31 4.20 -8.06
C ALA A 68 15.44 2.67 -8.00
N PHE A 69 14.47 1.95 -8.58
CA PHE A 69 14.51 0.49 -8.65
C PHE A 69 15.67 -0.04 -9.51
N LEU A 70 15.97 0.61 -10.63
CA LEU A 70 17.07 0.18 -11.52
C LEU A 70 18.44 0.31 -10.83
N TYR A 71 18.70 1.44 -10.17
CA TYR A 71 19.92 1.61 -9.38
C TYR A 71 20.03 0.58 -8.24
N SER A 72 18.91 0.24 -7.60
CA SER A 72 18.85 -0.80 -6.58
C SER A 72 19.10 -2.20 -7.17
N PHE A 73 18.54 -2.48 -8.33
CA PHE A 73 18.75 -3.75 -9.05
C PHE A 73 20.23 -3.98 -9.33
N PHE A 74 20.93 -2.97 -9.83
CA PHE A 74 22.38 -3.06 -10.09
C PHE A 74 23.25 -2.92 -8.82
N GLY A 75 22.67 -2.56 -7.67
CA GLY A 75 23.43 -2.33 -6.43
C GLY A 75 24.32 -1.10 -6.48
N HIS A 76 23.92 -0.10 -7.26
CA HIS A 76 24.71 1.10 -7.48
C HIS A 76 24.54 2.08 -6.30
N SER A 77 25.64 2.75 -5.88
CA SER A 77 25.68 3.66 -4.72
C SER A 77 24.68 4.83 -4.78
N ASN A 78 24.29 5.25 -5.98
CA ASN A 78 23.31 6.33 -6.17
C ASN A 78 21.85 5.93 -5.87
N ALA A 79 21.55 4.65 -5.60
CA ALA A 79 20.18 4.21 -5.34
C ALA A 79 19.53 4.96 -4.18
N GLU A 80 20.27 5.17 -3.08
CA GLU A 80 19.79 5.95 -1.92
C GLU A 80 19.41 7.38 -2.31
N ARG A 81 20.21 8.04 -3.14
CA ARG A 81 19.91 9.39 -3.62
C ARG A 81 18.59 9.42 -4.39
N PHE A 82 18.37 8.46 -5.29
CA PHE A 82 17.12 8.43 -6.07
C PHE A 82 15.90 8.07 -5.24
N PHE A 83 16.02 7.21 -4.24
CA PHE A 83 14.94 6.99 -3.28
C PHE A 83 14.64 8.26 -2.48
N ASN A 84 15.66 8.96 -2.01
CA ASN A 84 15.47 10.21 -1.27
C ASN A 84 14.80 11.29 -2.12
N GLU A 85 15.26 11.48 -3.37
CA GLU A 85 14.63 12.40 -4.33
C GLU A 85 13.15 12.04 -4.56
N LEU A 86 12.83 10.75 -4.72
CA LEU A 86 11.48 10.25 -4.94
C LEU A 86 10.57 10.49 -3.73
N THR A 87 11.05 10.17 -2.52
CA THR A 87 10.26 10.26 -1.28
C THR A 87 10.15 11.69 -0.73
N SER A 88 11.01 12.60 -1.18
CA SER A 88 10.95 14.04 -0.86
C SER A 88 10.03 14.83 -1.80
N GLU A 89 9.50 14.21 -2.85
CA GLU A 89 8.58 14.85 -3.80
C GLU A 89 7.28 15.25 -3.10
N GLN A 90 6.90 16.54 -3.21
CA GLN A 90 5.69 17.07 -2.55
C GLN A 90 4.47 17.11 -3.48
N LYS A 91 4.70 17.16 -4.81
CA LYS A 91 3.63 17.30 -5.80
C LYS A 91 2.87 16.01 -6.07
N THR A 92 3.48 14.88 -5.80
CA THR A 92 2.92 13.55 -6.04
C THR A 92 3.01 12.73 -4.76
N ASP A 93 1.93 12.01 -4.41
CA ASP A 93 1.97 11.11 -3.25
C ASP A 93 2.79 9.85 -3.59
N PHE A 94 4.02 9.85 -3.12
CA PHE A 94 4.92 8.71 -3.19
C PHE A 94 5.08 8.00 -1.84
N SER A 95 4.11 8.12 -0.92
CA SER A 95 4.16 7.52 0.42
C SER A 95 4.47 6.02 0.42
N ARG A 96 3.95 5.28 -0.57
CA ARG A 96 4.26 3.87 -0.80
C ARG A 96 5.77 3.62 -0.97
N TYR A 97 6.50 4.53 -1.58
CA TYR A 97 7.93 4.35 -1.89
C TYR A 97 8.84 4.59 -0.69
N ASN A 98 8.34 5.14 0.40
CA ASN A 98 9.04 5.13 1.69
C ASN A 98 9.25 3.70 2.22
N TYR A 99 8.27 2.80 2.00
CA TYR A 99 8.44 1.38 2.29
C TYR A 99 9.59 0.77 1.49
N PHE A 100 9.63 1.00 0.18
CA PHE A 100 10.71 0.47 -0.67
C PHE A 100 12.06 1.06 -0.31
N TYR A 101 12.12 2.35 0.05
CA TYR A 101 13.36 2.97 0.53
C TYR A 101 13.85 2.34 1.83
N ALA A 102 13.01 2.20 2.83
CA ALA A 102 13.36 1.55 4.09
C ALA A 102 13.80 0.09 3.86
N LYS A 103 13.11 -0.64 2.96
CA LYS A 103 13.47 -2.01 2.61
C LYS A 103 14.82 -2.09 1.89
N TYR A 104 15.11 -1.14 1.01
CA TYR A 104 16.42 -1.04 0.37
C TYR A 104 17.54 -0.81 1.39
N LEU A 105 17.38 0.15 2.29
CA LEU A 105 18.36 0.41 3.37
C LEU A 105 18.57 -0.83 4.25
N HIS A 106 17.48 -1.50 4.63
CA HIS A 106 17.56 -2.74 5.40
C HIS A 106 18.34 -3.84 4.65
N SER A 107 18.14 -3.98 3.33
CA SER A 107 18.87 -4.95 2.50
C SER A 107 20.38 -4.70 2.44
N LEU A 108 20.81 -3.47 2.74
CA LEU A 108 22.21 -3.08 2.87
C LEU A 108 22.76 -3.21 4.32
N GLY A 109 21.97 -3.74 5.26
CA GLY A 109 22.32 -3.82 6.68
C GLY A 109 22.16 -2.49 7.45
N LYS A 110 21.65 -1.43 6.79
CA LYS A 110 21.41 -0.10 7.37
C LYS A 110 20.09 -0.04 8.14
N VAL A 111 19.96 -0.89 9.18
CA VAL A 111 18.69 -1.08 9.92
C VAL A 111 18.23 0.19 10.63
N GLN A 112 19.15 0.96 11.21
CA GLN A 112 18.82 2.19 11.94
C GLN A 112 18.29 3.28 11.00
N GLU A 113 18.90 3.42 9.82
CA GLU A 113 18.43 4.34 8.78
C GLU A 113 17.06 3.93 8.26
N ALA A 114 16.84 2.62 8.04
CA ALA A 114 15.51 2.10 7.65
C ALA A 114 14.45 2.45 8.70
N LYS A 115 14.72 2.23 10.00
CA LYS A 115 13.83 2.63 11.10
C LYS A 115 13.57 4.14 11.13
N LYS A 116 14.59 4.96 10.85
CA LYS A 116 14.44 6.42 10.78
C LYS A 116 13.49 6.84 9.65
N ILE A 117 13.64 6.25 8.45
CA ILE A 117 12.72 6.49 7.31
C ILE A 117 11.29 6.09 7.68
N LEU A 118 11.09 4.90 8.26
CA LEU A 118 9.76 4.45 8.67
C LEU A 118 9.12 5.38 9.70
N ASN A 119 9.85 5.76 10.75
CA ASN A 119 9.32 6.63 11.80
C ASN A 119 8.98 8.04 11.27
N SER A 120 9.83 8.63 10.42
CA SER A 120 9.55 9.93 9.81
C SER A 120 8.37 9.88 8.85
N SER A 121 8.26 8.79 8.08
CA SER A 121 7.16 8.60 7.14
C SER A 121 5.83 8.37 7.85
N LEU A 122 5.81 7.60 8.94
CA LEU A 122 4.60 7.34 9.73
C LEU A 122 4.09 8.58 10.46
N LYS A 123 4.94 9.56 10.78
CA LYS A 123 4.47 10.87 11.27
C LYS A 123 3.60 11.60 10.23
N LYS A 124 3.94 11.45 8.95
CA LYS A 124 3.21 12.08 7.83
C LYS A 124 2.07 11.20 7.29
N TYR A 125 2.25 9.89 7.30
CA TYR A 125 1.32 8.90 6.74
C TYR A 125 0.99 7.81 7.78
N PRO A 126 0.37 8.15 8.92
CA PRO A 126 0.22 7.25 10.06
C PRO A 126 -0.65 6.01 9.77
N ARG A 127 -1.54 6.10 8.77
CA ARG A 127 -2.41 4.99 8.35
C ARG A 127 -1.85 4.17 7.18
N ASN A 128 -0.61 4.43 6.74
CA ASN A 128 -0.02 3.65 5.64
C ASN A 128 0.26 2.21 6.10
N LEU A 129 -0.50 1.27 5.55
CA LEU A 129 -0.47 -0.14 5.94
C LEU A 129 0.91 -0.79 5.79
N LEU A 130 1.59 -0.55 4.65
CA LEU A 130 2.91 -1.12 4.40
C LEU A 130 3.95 -0.62 5.38
N LEU A 131 3.94 0.68 5.69
CA LEU A 131 4.88 1.28 6.63
C LEU A 131 4.64 0.76 8.06
N ASN A 132 3.37 0.67 8.47
CA ASN A 132 3.02 0.15 9.79
C ASN A 132 3.44 -1.31 9.94
N GLN A 133 3.10 -2.17 8.97
CA GLN A 133 3.49 -3.57 9.07
C GLN A 133 5.00 -3.74 9.03
N TYR A 134 5.69 -3.05 8.13
CA TYR A 134 7.15 -3.20 8.02
C TYR A 134 7.90 -2.68 9.25
N LYS A 135 7.37 -1.65 9.92
CA LYS A 135 7.92 -1.23 11.22
C LYS A 135 7.83 -2.34 12.25
N LEU A 136 6.68 -3.01 12.37
CA LEU A 136 6.49 -4.14 13.28
C LEU A 136 7.42 -5.32 12.93
N ASP A 137 7.55 -5.65 11.64
CA ASP A 137 8.45 -6.71 11.17
C ASP A 137 9.89 -6.42 11.60
N LEU A 138 10.37 -5.17 11.45
CA LEU A 138 11.72 -4.79 11.87
C LEU A 138 11.93 -4.76 13.38
N GLU A 139 10.89 -4.44 14.16
CA GLU A 139 10.94 -4.46 15.62
C GLU A 139 11.00 -5.91 16.14
N ASN A 140 10.29 -6.82 15.50
CA ASN A 140 10.25 -8.25 15.83
C ASN A 140 11.41 -9.05 15.22
N SER A 141 12.31 -8.42 14.48
CA SER A 141 13.38 -9.10 13.72
C SER A 141 12.85 -10.13 12.71
N GLU A 142 11.66 -9.90 12.19
CA GLU A 142 11.06 -10.76 11.18
C GLU A 142 11.61 -10.41 9.79
N ASN A 143 12.16 -11.41 9.09
CA ASN A 143 12.65 -11.25 7.72
C ASN A 143 11.50 -11.36 6.72
N ASN A 144 10.85 -10.27 6.43
CA ASN A 144 9.84 -10.23 5.38
C ASN A 144 10.49 -10.01 4.00
N PHE A 145 10.72 -11.09 3.26
CA PHE A 145 11.31 -11.09 1.90
C PHE A 145 10.28 -10.82 0.79
N SER A 146 9.17 -10.17 1.09
CA SER A 146 8.07 -9.95 0.16
C SER A 146 8.45 -9.19 -1.11
N PHE A 147 9.56 -8.42 -1.10
CA PHE A 147 10.06 -7.72 -2.28
C PHE A 147 11.59 -7.77 -2.32
N ASP A 148 12.13 -8.19 -3.47
CA ASP A 148 13.57 -8.29 -3.73
C ASP A 148 13.91 -7.43 -4.97
N PHE A 149 14.75 -6.42 -4.79
CA PHE A 149 15.17 -5.50 -5.86
C PHE A 149 16.02 -6.19 -6.94
N LYS A 150 16.61 -7.34 -6.64
CA LYS A 150 17.41 -8.14 -7.61
C LYS A 150 16.56 -9.03 -8.51
N LYS A 151 15.24 -9.07 -8.29
CA LYS A 151 14.30 -9.83 -9.11
C LYS A 151 13.52 -8.91 -10.04
N GLU A 152 13.80 -8.98 -11.33
CA GLU A 152 13.09 -8.24 -12.38
C GLU A 152 11.56 -8.41 -12.26
N THR A 153 11.14 -9.65 -11.95
CA THR A 153 9.70 -9.98 -11.81
C THR A 153 9.02 -9.21 -10.69
N HIS A 154 9.72 -8.91 -9.59
CA HIS A 154 9.15 -8.14 -8.49
C HIS A 154 8.96 -6.66 -8.89
N VAL A 155 9.91 -6.10 -9.65
CA VAL A 155 9.78 -4.73 -10.16
C VAL A 155 8.70 -4.65 -11.24
N ILE A 156 8.63 -5.63 -12.14
CA ILE A 156 7.55 -5.71 -13.13
C ILE A 156 6.19 -5.82 -12.44
N ALA A 157 6.08 -6.60 -11.35
CA ALA A 157 4.86 -6.68 -10.56
C ALA A 157 4.43 -5.32 -9.99
N GLU A 158 5.37 -4.51 -9.50
CA GLU A 158 5.07 -3.15 -9.02
C GLU A 158 4.67 -2.19 -10.15
N ILE A 159 5.27 -2.29 -11.34
CA ILE A 159 4.86 -1.51 -12.52
C ILE A 159 3.41 -1.85 -12.92
N LEU A 160 3.05 -3.13 -12.91
CA LEU A 160 1.68 -3.57 -13.18
C LEU A 160 0.70 -3.10 -12.10
N TYR A 161 1.12 -3.07 -10.83
CA TYR A 161 0.34 -2.50 -9.75
C TYR A 161 0.06 -1.00 -9.95
N ILE A 162 1.05 -0.21 -10.40
CA ILE A 162 0.84 1.21 -10.72
C ILE A 162 -0.28 1.37 -11.76
N VAL A 163 -0.24 0.56 -12.81
CA VAL A 163 -1.28 0.57 -13.86
C VAL A 163 -2.63 0.13 -13.30
N ALA A 164 -2.66 -0.91 -12.47
CA ALA A 164 -3.86 -1.37 -11.80
C ALA A 164 -4.48 -0.28 -10.92
N ASN A 165 -3.65 0.42 -10.14
CA ASN A 165 -4.09 1.51 -9.29
C ASN A 165 -4.68 2.68 -10.12
N ALA A 166 -4.08 3.01 -11.26
CA ALA A 166 -4.61 4.02 -12.17
C ALA A 166 -5.98 3.62 -12.75
N PHE A 167 -6.21 2.35 -13.07
CA PHE A 167 -7.53 1.85 -13.49
C PHE A 167 -8.54 1.86 -12.34
N SER A 168 -8.13 1.45 -11.14
CA SER A 168 -9.00 1.47 -9.96
C SER A 168 -9.47 2.88 -9.63
N SER A 169 -8.57 3.88 -9.67
CA SER A 169 -8.93 5.28 -9.41
C SER A 169 -9.92 5.87 -10.43
N GLN A 170 -10.03 5.26 -11.60
CA GLN A 170 -11.01 5.59 -12.64
C GLN A 170 -12.24 4.69 -12.60
N SER A 171 -12.40 3.87 -11.56
CA SER A 171 -13.50 2.89 -11.41
C SER A 171 -13.54 1.80 -12.50
N ILE A 172 -12.41 1.57 -13.19
CA ILE A 172 -12.29 0.48 -14.20
C ILE A 172 -11.76 -0.79 -13.51
N TYR A 173 -12.56 -1.31 -12.58
CA TYR A 173 -12.14 -2.36 -11.63
C TYR A 173 -11.76 -3.68 -12.30
N SER A 174 -12.41 -4.05 -13.42
CA SER A 174 -12.10 -5.29 -14.17
C SER A 174 -10.67 -5.26 -14.73
N ALA A 175 -10.28 -4.13 -15.34
CA ALA A 175 -8.92 -3.94 -15.84
C ALA A 175 -7.92 -3.87 -14.70
N SER A 176 -8.24 -3.17 -13.61
CA SER A 176 -7.42 -3.13 -12.40
C SER A 176 -7.15 -4.55 -11.88
N ASN A 177 -8.19 -5.36 -11.68
CA ASN A 177 -8.06 -6.73 -11.18
C ASN A 177 -7.27 -7.63 -12.14
N PHE A 178 -7.37 -7.43 -13.45
CA PHE A 178 -6.54 -8.12 -14.42
C PHE A 178 -5.05 -7.86 -14.17
N TYR A 179 -4.64 -6.60 -14.05
CA TYR A 179 -3.24 -6.23 -13.79
C TYR A 179 -2.77 -6.65 -12.39
N LEU A 180 -3.63 -6.60 -11.37
CA LEU A 180 -3.33 -7.09 -10.02
C LEU A 180 -3.07 -8.61 -10.01
N ASN A 181 -3.84 -9.39 -10.76
CA ASN A 181 -3.58 -10.83 -10.90
C ASN A 181 -2.21 -11.10 -11.56
N LEU A 182 -1.83 -10.31 -12.55
CA LEU A 182 -0.48 -10.40 -13.14
C LEU A 182 0.61 -10.01 -12.13
N SER A 183 0.38 -8.96 -11.34
CA SER A 183 1.31 -8.55 -10.26
C SER A 183 1.51 -9.68 -9.25
N LYS A 184 0.43 -10.28 -8.76
CA LYS A 184 0.48 -11.44 -7.85
C LYS A 184 1.16 -12.65 -8.48
N TYR A 185 0.91 -12.92 -9.74
CA TYR A 185 1.58 -14.01 -10.43
C TYR A 185 3.10 -13.84 -10.47
N LEU A 186 3.60 -12.61 -10.63
CA LEU A 186 5.03 -12.29 -10.70
C LEU A 186 5.68 -12.18 -9.32
N ASN A 187 4.96 -11.70 -8.33
CA ASN A 187 5.40 -11.63 -6.93
C ASN A 187 4.27 -12.04 -5.99
N LYS A 188 4.15 -13.35 -5.75
CA LYS A 188 3.08 -13.94 -4.94
C LYS A 188 3.16 -13.59 -3.45
N ASP A 189 4.36 -13.20 -2.98
CA ASP A 189 4.64 -12.97 -1.57
C ASP A 189 4.45 -11.48 -1.17
N PHE A 190 4.07 -10.62 -2.13
CA PHE A 190 3.81 -9.21 -1.87
C PHE A 190 2.31 -8.91 -1.76
N HIS A 191 1.75 -9.18 -0.59
CA HIS A 191 0.30 -9.14 -0.30
C HIS A 191 -0.34 -7.76 -0.36
N ALA A 192 0.46 -6.70 -0.46
CA ALA A 192 -0.06 -5.35 -0.69
C ALA A 192 -0.88 -5.19 -1.98
N PHE A 193 -0.72 -6.10 -2.95
CA PHE A 193 -1.56 -6.12 -4.15
C PHE A 193 -2.99 -6.57 -3.84
N ASP A 194 -3.15 -7.42 -2.83
CA ASP A 194 -4.44 -7.97 -2.43
C ASP A 194 -5.37 -6.93 -1.81
N THR A 195 -4.81 -5.90 -1.15
CA THR A 195 -5.62 -4.82 -0.55
C THR A 195 -6.43 -4.07 -1.59
N LEU A 196 -5.79 -3.69 -2.71
CA LEU A 196 -6.47 -3.00 -3.81
C LEU A 196 -7.46 -3.92 -4.53
N MET A 197 -7.12 -5.21 -4.68
CA MET A 197 -8.01 -6.19 -5.30
C MET A 197 -9.29 -6.40 -4.47
N ALA A 198 -9.16 -6.51 -3.15
CA ALA A 198 -10.30 -6.63 -2.25
C ALA A 198 -11.20 -5.39 -2.29
N GLU A 199 -10.61 -4.18 -2.32
CA GLU A 199 -11.36 -2.92 -2.46
C GLU A 199 -12.07 -2.83 -3.81
N ASN A 200 -11.43 -3.26 -4.90
CA ASN A 200 -12.10 -3.32 -6.22
C ASN A 200 -13.32 -4.23 -6.20
N PHE A 201 -13.23 -5.42 -5.56
CA PHE A 201 -14.39 -6.31 -5.41
C PHE A 201 -15.48 -5.69 -4.54
N TYR A 202 -15.10 -4.98 -3.46
CA TYR A 202 -16.09 -4.25 -2.65
C TYR A 202 -16.84 -3.19 -3.47
N ASN A 203 -16.13 -2.45 -4.31
CA ASN A 203 -16.71 -1.35 -5.10
C ASN A 203 -17.63 -1.81 -6.22
N ILE A 204 -17.51 -3.07 -6.68
CA ILE A 204 -18.47 -3.69 -7.63
C ILE A 204 -19.52 -4.55 -6.92
N ASP A 205 -19.63 -4.43 -5.60
CA ASP A 205 -20.58 -5.17 -4.77
C ASP A 205 -20.34 -6.70 -4.69
N ASP A 206 -19.17 -7.17 -5.10
CA ASP A 206 -18.76 -8.56 -4.90
C ASP A 206 -18.19 -8.75 -3.49
N LEU A 207 -19.09 -8.66 -2.49
CA LEU A 207 -18.74 -8.72 -1.09
C LEU A 207 -18.14 -10.08 -0.69
N VAL A 208 -18.48 -11.15 -1.39
CA VAL A 208 -17.97 -12.50 -1.13
C VAL A 208 -16.48 -12.58 -1.43
N ASN A 209 -16.06 -12.18 -2.63
CA ASN A 209 -14.66 -12.18 -3.02
C ASN A 209 -13.84 -11.15 -2.22
N SER A 210 -14.41 -9.95 -1.99
CA SER A 210 -13.78 -8.92 -1.15
C SER A 210 -13.47 -9.47 0.25
N LYS A 211 -14.46 -10.03 0.94
CA LYS A 211 -14.32 -10.60 2.29
C LYS A 211 -13.30 -11.76 2.31
N LYS A 212 -13.34 -12.63 1.30
CA LYS A 212 -12.40 -13.75 1.18
C LYS A 212 -10.95 -13.26 1.12
N ILE A 213 -10.67 -12.22 0.32
CA ILE A 213 -9.33 -11.67 0.19
C ILE A 213 -8.89 -10.97 1.48
N TYR A 214 -9.74 -10.12 2.08
CA TYR A 214 -9.42 -9.51 3.38
C TYR A 214 -9.14 -10.55 4.45
N LYS A 215 -9.92 -11.65 4.49
CA LYS A 215 -9.67 -12.75 5.44
C LYS A 215 -8.30 -13.39 5.26
N SER A 216 -7.83 -13.57 4.02
CA SER A 216 -6.49 -14.10 3.77
C SER A 216 -5.36 -13.14 4.18
N LEU A 217 -5.62 -11.84 4.25
CA LEU A 217 -4.63 -10.84 4.66
C LEU A 217 -4.37 -10.85 6.18
N GLU A 218 -5.25 -11.42 7.01
CA GLU A 218 -5.08 -11.45 8.46
C GLU A 218 -3.81 -12.19 8.93
N GLU A 219 -3.27 -13.07 8.08
CA GLU A 219 -2.11 -13.91 8.40
C GLU A 219 -0.77 -13.18 8.21
N TYR A 220 -0.78 -11.99 7.59
CA TYR A 220 0.43 -11.27 7.23
C TYR A 220 0.86 -10.18 8.23
N GLY A 221 0.40 -10.31 9.46
CA GLY A 221 0.80 -9.49 10.59
C GLY A 221 -0.33 -8.63 11.16
N SER A 222 -0.05 -7.99 12.31
CA SER A 222 -1.09 -7.32 13.09
C SER A 222 -1.65 -6.06 12.42
N ALA A 223 -0.84 -5.33 11.65
CA ALA A 223 -1.33 -4.18 10.88
C ALA A 223 -2.27 -4.63 9.75
N PHE A 224 -1.92 -5.71 9.03
CA PHE A 224 -2.80 -6.30 8.02
C PHE A 224 -4.09 -6.84 8.65
N LYS A 225 -3.99 -7.51 9.80
CA LYS A 225 -5.16 -8.03 10.51
C LYS A 225 -6.11 -6.91 10.95
N TRP A 226 -5.58 -5.83 11.52
CA TRP A 226 -6.37 -4.65 11.88
C TRP A 226 -7.06 -4.05 10.66
N PHE A 227 -6.30 -3.77 9.60
CA PHE A 227 -6.83 -3.24 8.34
C PHE A 227 -7.94 -4.13 7.78
N SER A 228 -7.69 -5.44 7.66
CA SER A 228 -8.62 -6.40 7.08
C SER A 228 -9.92 -6.50 7.87
N ASN A 229 -9.84 -6.59 9.20
CA ASN A 229 -11.03 -6.69 10.03
C ASN A 229 -11.85 -5.42 10.08
N LYS A 230 -11.24 -4.23 9.92
CA LYS A 230 -12.00 -3.00 9.66
C LYS A 230 -12.83 -3.11 8.38
N GLN A 231 -12.21 -3.58 7.29
CA GLN A 231 -12.91 -3.72 6.01
C GLN A 231 -13.99 -4.83 6.06
N ILE A 232 -13.71 -5.96 6.72
CA ILE A 232 -14.69 -7.03 6.93
C ILE A 232 -15.86 -6.51 7.78
N SER A 233 -15.61 -5.73 8.83
CA SER A 233 -16.68 -5.10 9.62
C SER A 233 -17.54 -4.17 8.78
N ARG A 234 -16.94 -3.35 7.90
CA ARG A 234 -17.65 -2.51 6.92
C ARG A 234 -18.54 -3.34 5.99
N ILE A 235 -18.04 -4.50 5.53
CA ILE A 235 -18.83 -5.45 4.72
C ILE A 235 -19.99 -6.04 5.54
N LEU A 236 -19.74 -6.42 6.79
CA LEU A 236 -20.79 -6.98 7.67
C LEU A 236 -21.90 -5.95 7.96
N ILE A 237 -21.57 -4.68 8.14
CA ILE A 237 -22.59 -3.60 8.23
C ILE A 237 -23.43 -3.56 6.95
N LYS A 238 -22.80 -3.58 5.78
CA LYS A 238 -23.50 -3.60 4.50
C LYS A 238 -24.38 -4.85 4.29
N GLU A 239 -24.03 -5.98 4.93
CA GLU A 239 -24.81 -7.21 4.98
C GLU A 239 -25.88 -7.20 6.10
N GLU A 240 -26.13 -6.07 6.78
CA GLU A 240 -27.04 -5.93 7.93
C GLU A 240 -26.70 -6.84 9.13
N LYS A 241 -25.39 -7.14 9.30
CA LYS A 241 -24.85 -8.00 10.38
C LYS A 241 -24.08 -7.17 11.42
N GLU A 242 -24.67 -6.09 11.88
CA GLU A 242 -24.06 -5.09 12.75
C GLU A 242 -23.43 -5.67 14.02
N LYS A 243 -24.19 -6.52 14.76
CA LYS A 243 -23.66 -7.17 15.98
C LYS A 243 -22.40 -7.99 15.73
N GLN A 244 -22.32 -8.64 14.56
CA GLN A 244 -21.11 -9.41 14.18
C GLN A 244 -19.96 -8.48 13.83
N ALA A 245 -20.22 -7.35 13.18
CA ALA A 245 -19.24 -6.34 12.86
C ALA A 245 -18.62 -5.73 14.12
N ILE A 246 -19.47 -5.32 15.08
CA ILE A 246 -19.05 -4.73 16.37
C ILE A 246 -18.19 -5.75 17.15
N LYS A 247 -18.68 -6.99 17.27
CA LYS A 247 -17.93 -8.07 17.94
C LYS A 247 -16.57 -8.32 17.31
N LEU A 248 -16.52 -8.46 15.97
CA LEU A 248 -15.28 -8.72 15.22
C LEU A 248 -14.24 -7.59 15.45
N LEU A 249 -14.67 -6.34 15.31
CA LEU A 249 -13.74 -5.24 15.42
C LEU A 249 -13.28 -5.01 16.86
N LYS A 250 -14.16 -5.22 17.84
CA LYS A 250 -13.81 -5.21 19.27
C LYS A 250 -12.75 -6.25 19.60
N GLU A 251 -12.98 -7.52 19.23
CA GLU A 251 -12.03 -8.60 19.48
C GLU A 251 -10.68 -8.33 18.81
N THR A 252 -10.70 -7.72 17.62
CA THR A 252 -9.48 -7.38 16.90
C THR A 252 -8.74 -6.24 17.59
N TYR A 253 -9.44 -5.18 18.00
CA TYR A 253 -8.86 -4.05 18.73
C TYR A 253 -8.26 -4.49 20.06
N ASP A 254 -9.00 -5.33 20.83
CA ASP A 254 -8.55 -5.81 22.14
C ASP A 254 -7.23 -6.61 22.06
N ARG A 255 -7.01 -7.30 20.93
CA ARG A 255 -5.82 -8.13 20.66
C ARG A 255 -4.67 -7.38 19.97
N LEU A 256 -4.82 -6.09 19.66
CA LEU A 256 -3.72 -5.32 19.09
C LEU A 256 -2.53 -5.29 20.06
N PRO A 257 -1.31 -5.57 19.58
CA PRO A 257 -0.10 -5.52 20.41
C PRO A 257 0.20 -4.11 20.90
N LEU A 258 -0.13 -3.10 20.09
CA LEU A 258 -0.04 -1.68 20.40
C LEU A 258 -1.32 -0.99 19.94
N LYS A 259 -1.97 -0.30 20.87
CA LYS A 259 -3.17 0.51 20.59
C LYS A 259 -2.73 1.97 20.40
N GLY A 260 -2.37 2.33 19.18
CA GLY A 260 -1.99 3.68 18.82
C GLY A 260 -3.20 4.64 18.77
N VAL A 261 -2.90 5.93 18.70
CA VAL A 261 -3.93 6.99 18.63
C VAL A 261 -4.83 6.79 17.41
N TYR A 262 -4.26 6.41 16.26
CA TYR A 262 -5.01 6.24 15.02
C TYR A 262 -5.88 4.99 15.01
N GLU A 263 -5.41 3.86 15.57
CA GLU A 263 -6.21 2.64 15.73
C GLU A 263 -7.36 2.87 16.71
N THR A 264 -7.08 3.59 17.80
CA THR A 264 -8.10 3.94 18.79
C THR A 264 -9.15 4.88 18.19
N PHE A 265 -8.74 5.85 17.39
CA PHE A 265 -9.64 6.76 16.68
C PHE A 265 -10.53 6.01 15.67
N ASP A 266 -9.93 5.16 14.83
CA ASP A 266 -10.68 4.36 13.85
C ASP A 266 -11.72 3.46 14.56
N TYR A 267 -11.41 2.95 15.75
CA TYR A 267 -12.34 2.15 16.54
C TYR A 267 -13.44 2.99 17.17
N ALA A 268 -13.12 4.17 17.73
CA ALA A 268 -14.11 5.10 18.28
C ALA A 268 -15.09 5.59 17.19
N GLU A 269 -14.59 5.94 16.01
CA GLU A 269 -15.42 6.32 14.86
C GLU A 269 -16.35 5.18 14.42
N PHE A 270 -15.83 3.94 14.41
CA PHE A 270 -16.66 2.79 14.09
C PHE A 270 -17.80 2.61 15.10
N LEU A 271 -17.52 2.74 16.40
CA LEU A 271 -18.53 2.65 17.46
C LEU A 271 -19.57 3.76 17.34
N LYS A 272 -19.16 5.00 17.17
CA LYS A 272 -20.06 6.15 16.97
C LYS A 272 -21.00 5.94 15.78
N ASN A 273 -20.46 5.47 14.65
CA ASN A 273 -21.22 5.26 13.42
C ASN A 273 -22.20 4.06 13.50
N ASN A 274 -22.05 3.21 14.52
CA ASN A 274 -22.96 2.10 14.83
C ASN A 274 -23.72 2.33 16.15
N GLU A 275 -23.91 3.60 16.54
CA GLU A 275 -24.74 4.04 17.66
C GLU A 275 -24.27 3.57 19.06
N GLU A 276 -23.05 3.04 19.17
CA GLU A 276 -22.41 2.65 20.44
C GLU A 276 -21.76 3.92 21.09
N PHE A 277 -22.57 4.92 21.37
CA PHE A 277 -22.11 6.27 21.74
C PHE A 277 -21.35 6.31 23.06
N GLU A 278 -21.83 5.63 24.12
CA GLU A 278 -21.15 5.60 25.43
C GLU A 278 -19.75 5.02 25.32
N ASP A 279 -19.59 3.96 24.56
CA ASP A 279 -18.27 3.35 24.34
C ASP A 279 -17.39 4.24 23.45
N SER A 280 -17.94 4.85 22.41
CA SER A 280 -17.18 5.79 21.58
C SER A 280 -16.60 6.96 22.36
N ILE A 281 -17.39 7.55 23.30
CA ILE A 281 -16.96 8.63 24.19
C ILE A 281 -15.73 8.22 25.03
N LYS A 282 -15.71 6.99 25.54
CA LYS A 282 -14.55 6.48 26.32
C LYS A 282 -13.27 6.49 25.50
N TYR A 283 -13.34 6.02 24.25
CA TYR A 283 -12.16 5.96 23.38
C TYR A 283 -11.73 7.34 22.89
N TYR A 284 -12.65 8.23 22.53
CA TYR A 284 -12.30 9.61 22.22
C TYR A 284 -11.67 10.34 23.41
N THR A 285 -12.20 10.13 24.62
CA THR A 285 -11.63 10.71 25.83
C THR A 285 -10.22 10.17 26.10
N ASN A 286 -10.00 8.87 25.89
CA ASN A 286 -8.67 8.27 25.98
C ASN A 286 -7.68 8.91 24.99
N ILE A 287 -8.10 9.18 23.75
CA ILE A 287 -7.26 9.85 22.76
C ILE A 287 -6.93 11.28 23.20
N LEU A 288 -7.91 12.06 23.65
CA LEU A 288 -7.71 13.45 24.10
C LEU A 288 -6.75 13.56 25.29
N ASN A 289 -6.62 12.50 26.09
CA ASN A 289 -5.64 12.44 27.18
C ASN A 289 -4.21 12.13 26.69
N GLN A 290 -4.03 11.77 25.42
CA GLN A 290 -2.74 11.37 24.83
C GLN A 290 -2.21 12.37 23.80
N ILE A 291 -3.05 13.25 23.27
CA ILE A 291 -2.68 14.19 22.21
C ILE A 291 -2.79 15.63 22.65
N GLU A 292 -1.94 16.48 22.13
CA GLU A 292 -1.99 17.93 22.31
C GLU A 292 -2.96 18.58 21.31
N LYS A 293 -3.33 19.84 21.54
CA LYS A 293 -4.31 20.58 20.70
C LYS A 293 -3.84 20.81 19.25
N ASP A 294 -2.55 20.75 18.99
CA ASP A 294 -1.95 20.88 17.66
C ASP A 294 -1.88 19.55 16.90
N HIS A 295 -2.26 18.44 17.54
CA HIS A 295 -2.27 17.14 16.89
C HIS A 295 -3.33 17.11 15.76
N PRO A 296 -3.02 16.56 14.56
CA PRO A 296 -3.93 16.54 13.41
C PRO A 296 -5.32 15.95 13.67
N LEU A 297 -5.43 14.98 14.59
CA LEU A 297 -6.72 14.36 14.96
C LEU A 297 -7.51 15.14 16.02
N TYR A 298 -6.94 16.16 16.65
CA TYR A 298 -7.60 16.83 17.77
C TYR A 298 -8.98 17.37 17.41
N PRO A 299 -9.18 18.06 16.27
CA PRO A 299 -10.50 18.55 15.86
C PRO A 299 -11.50 17.41 15.65
N GLU A 300 -11.10 16.36 14.92
CA GLU A 300 -11.98 15.22 14.59
C GLU A 300 -12.39 14.44 15.84
N VAL A 301 -11.45 14.23 16.79
CA VAL A 301 -11.71 13.54 18.06
C VAL A 301 -12.65 14.36 18.95
N THR A 302 -12.47 15.68 19.00
CA THR A 302 -13.32 16.57 19.78
C THR A 302 -14.74 16.60 19.23
N ASP A 303 -14.87 16.72 17.90
CA ASP A 303 -16.15 16.70 17.20
C ASP A 303 -16.86 15.35 17.40
N GLY A 304 -16.18 14.24 17.14
CA GLY A 304 -16.75 12.89 17.30
C GLY A 304 -17.24 12.62 18.72
N ARG A 305 -16.49 13.07 19.74
CA ARG A 305 -16.92 12.98 21.14
C ARG A 305 -18.13 13.86 21.43
N GLY A 306 -18.14 15.10 20.94
CA GLY A 306 -19.26 16.04 21.09
C GLY A 306 -20.56 15.50 20.49
N VAL A 307 -20.48 14.98 19.24
CA VAL A 307 -21.61 14.32 18.57
C VAL A 307 -22.12 13.12 19.40
N SER A 308 -21.22 12.31 19.96
CA SER A 308 -21.62 11.15 20.77
C SER A 308 -22.32 11.59 22.07
N TYR A 309 -21.86 12.65 22.73
CA TYR A 309 -22.56 13.24 23.90
C TYR A 309 -23.93 13.78 23.53
N GLU A 310 -24.04 14.49 22.42
CA GLU A 310 -25.32 14.99 21.90
C GLU A 310 -26.33 13.84 21.70
N ARG A 311 -25.91 12.74 21.09
CA ARG A 311 -26.76 11.58 20.81
C ARG A 311 -27.31 10.89 22.05
N ILE A 312 -26.58 10.92 23.17
CA ILE A 312 -27.03 10.39 24.46
C ILE A 312 -27.68 11.45 25.36
N GLY A 313 -27.95 12.67 24.84
CA GLY A 313 -28.63 13.74 25.56
C GLY A 313 -27.78 14.45 26.60
N GLN A 314 -26.47 14.38 26.57
CA GLN A 314 -25.54 15.04 27.50
C GLN A 314 -24.95 16.31 26.88
N TRP A 315 -25.78 17.35 26.79
CA TRP A 315 -25.50 18.63 26.11
C TRP A 315 -24.43 19.51 26.78
N ASP A 316 -24.17 19.30 28.08
CA ASP A 316 -23.28 20.15 28.91
C ASP A 316 -21.82 19.65 28.92
N LYS A 317 -21.52 18.66 28.13
CA LYS A 317 -20.18 18.01 28.05
C LYS A 317 -19.46 18.36 26.76
#